data_1a7ce1a948ad5af54e5342a2c323063b
#
_entry.id   1a7ce1a948ad5af54e5342a2c323063b
#
_cell.length_a   1.000
_cell.length_b   1.000
_cell.length_c   1.000
_cell.angle_alpha   90.00
_cell.angle_beta   90.00
_cell.angle_gamma   90.00
#
_symmetry.space_group_name_H-M   'P 1'
#
loop_
_entity.id
_entity.type
_entity.pdbx_description
1 polymer ?
#
loop_
_entity_poly.entity_id
_entity_poly.type
_entity_poly.pdbx_seq_one_letter_code
_entity_poly.pdbx_strand_id
1 'polypeptide(L)'
;MVDPLRASGDLDELPVYDSEGIPIGHTFGVLTEADTGLVRYFDVALDERRRHVLVPVGHARLETHLGRLRVRLRAAAAEDLEQIPAYEPHVAWSDDVFQNEVLSAFGRLFRGERYYAHPAYDHGGLYAGKNPILREPLAPAAPSGLHRLSTLRHYRIAEDEPNIFHWDVIGETGQRIGVVSDVIIDPDAEQVRYVVLKRETDDVEVAVPIGYVEVRDKQLSVPFTHDDLDHLPPAPVEELTRTEEAHLRLALDGILIGNRRYHRPDFHAAA
;
A
#
# COMPACT_ATOMS: atom_id res chain seq x y z
N MET A 1 22.54 -14.16 -4.99
CA MET A 1 21.54 -15.08 -5.59
C MET A 1 20.91 -15.76 -4.38
N VAL A 2 19.74 -15.32 -3.95
CA VAL A 2 19.03 -15.93 -2.80
C VAL A 2 18.33 -17.16 -3.34
N ASP A 3 18.64 -18.32 -2.76
CA ASP A 3 17.95 -19.56 -3.12
C ASP A 3 16.44 -19.40 -2.89
N PRO A 4 15.58 -19.75 -3.85
CA PRO A 4 14.14 -19.67 -3.64
C PRO A 4 13.76 -20.57 -2.47
N LEU A 5 12.98 -20.03 -1.52
CA LEU A 5 12.44 -20.80 -0.40
C LEU A 5 11.61 -21.98 -0.94
N ARG A 6 12.06 -23.19 -0.70
CA ARG A 6 11.58 -24.39 -1.41
C ARG A 6 10.35 -25.05 -0.82
N ALA A 7 9.94 -24.68 0.40
CA ALA A 7 8.79 -25.32 1.04
C ALA A 7 8.08 -24.36 2.00
N SER A 8 6.80 -24.62 2.28
CA SER A 8 6.07 -23.97 3.35
C SER A 8 6.78 -24.09 4.71
N GLY A 9 7.50 -25.18 4.96
CA GLY A 9 8.26 -25.41 6.19
C GLY A 9 9.42 -24.43 6.43
N ASP A 10 9.94 -23.79 5.39
CA ASP A 10 11.01 -22.79 5.55
C ASP A 10 10.49 -21.45 6.07
N LEU A 11 9.19 -21.26 6.10
CA LEU A 11 8.51 -20.06 6.59
C LEU A 11 7.83 -20.27 7.95
N ASP A 12 7.86 -21.49 8.48
CA ASP A 12 7.33 -21.79 9.79
C ASP A 12 8.33 -21.43 10.89
N GLU A 13 7.83 -21.07 12.06
CA GLU A 13 8.64 -20.71 13.25
C GLU A 13 9.63 -19.55 13.06
N LEU A 14 9.44 -18.73 12.02
CA LEU A 14 10.24 -17.53 11.87
C LEU A 14 9.86 -16.50 12.93
N PRO A 15 10.83 -15.87 13.61
CA PRO A 15 10.53 -14.80 14.54
C PRO A 15 9.93 -13.60 13.81
N VAL A 16 8.85 -13.07 14.36
CA VAL A 16 8.14 -11.91 13.82
C VAL A 16 8.41 -10.69 14.69
N TYR A 17 8.77 -9.60 14.04
CA TYR A 17 9.02 -8.31 14.66
C TYR A 17 8.05 -7.28 14.12
N ASP A 18 7.66 -6.34 14.96
CA ASP A 18 6.88 -5.19 14.54
C ASP A 18 7.72 -4.18 13.73
N SER A 19 7.10 -3.07 13.34
CA SER A 19 7.77 -1.99 12.59
C SER A 19 8.91 -1.31 13.37
N GLU A 20 8.89 -1.38 14.70
CA GLU A 20 9.91 -0.81 15.58
C GLU A 20 11.06 -1.79 15.87
N GLY A 21 10.87 -3.05 15.52
CA GLY A 21 11.83 -4.13 15.73
C GLY A 21 11.64 -4.85 17.07
N ILE A 22 10.48 -4.71 17.70
CA ILE A 22 10.10 -5.43 18.90
C ILE A 22 9.61 -6.82 18.51
N PRO A 23 10.08 -7.91 19.13
CA PRO A 23 9.57 -9.25 18.88
C PRO A 23 8.11 -9.35 19.35
N ILE A 24 7.24 -9.91 18.51
CA ILE A 24 5.79 -10.01 18.77
C ILE A 24 5.25 -11.42 18.68
N GLY A 25 6.04 -12.36 18.16
CA GLY A 25 5.62 -13.74 17.99
C GLY A 25 6.45 -14.46 16.95
N HIS A 26 5.87 -15.48 16.36
CA HIS A 26 6.49 -16.28 15.32
C HIS A 26 5.47 -16.70 14.26
N THR A 27 5.93 -17.01 13.06
CA THR A 27 5.07 -17.59 12.03
C THR A 27 4.71 -19.02 12.40
N PHE A 28 3.43 -19.36 12.30
CA PHE A 28 2.93 -20.72 12.48
C PHE A 28 2.78 -21.43 11.14
N GLY A 29 2.63 -20.68 10.07
CA GLY A 29 2.49 -21.17 8.71
C GLY A 29 2.19 -20.05 7.73
N VAL A 30 1.83 -20.44 6.53
CA VAL A 30 1.41 -19.52 5.47
C VAL A 30 0.14 -19.99 4.80
N LEU A 31 -0.69 -19.04 4.34
CA LEU A 31 -1.82 -19.35 3.49
C LEU A 31 -1.46 -19.04 2.05
N THR A 32 -1.69 -20.03 1.20
CA THR A 32 -1.39 -19.97 -0.23
C THR A 32 -2.66 -19.99 -1.06
N GLU A 33 -2.62 -19.37 -2.20
CA GLU A 33 -3.65 -19.50 -3.22
C GLU A 33 -3.54 -20.87 -3.89
N ALA A 34 -4.64 -21.63 -3.92
CA ALA A 34 -4.63 -23.03 -4.35
C ALA A 34 -4.17 -23.22 -5.81
N ASP A 35 -4.55 -22.28 -6.69
CA ASP A 35 -4.29 -22.41 -8.13
C ASP A 35 -2.88 -21.98 -8.53
N THR A 36 -2.28 -21.04 -7.80
CA THR A 36 -1.01 -20.42 -8.16
C THR A 36 0.14 -20.81 -7.23
N GLY A 37 -0.16 -21.35 -6.04
CA GLY A 37 0.82 -21.61 -4.98
C GLY A 37 1.41 -20.34 -4.35
N LEU A 38 0.88 -19.16 -4.66
CA LEU A 38 1.37 -17.88 -4.14
C LEU A 38 0.97 -17.74 -2.66
N VAL A 39 1.94 -17.38 -1.83
CA VAL A 39 1.68 -17.05 -0.42
C VAL A 39 0.92 -15.73 -0.34
N ARG A 40 -0.20 -15.72 0.37
CA ARG A 40 -1.06 -14.55 0.55
C ARG A 40 -0.96 -13.96 1.95
N TYR A 41 -0.85 -14.81 2.95
CA TYR A 41 -0.81 -14.41 4.35
C TYR A 41 0.22 -15.22 5.12
N PHE A 42 0.83 -14.58 6.10
CA PHE A 42 1.49 -15.26 7.20
C PHE A 42 0.48 -15.51 8.32
N ASP A 43 0.40 -16.73 8.80
CA ASP A 43 -0.24 -17.05 10.07
C ASP A 43 0.77 -16.75 11.19
N VAL A 44 0.51 -15.71 11.95
CA VAL A 44 1.39 -15.25 13.03
C VAL A 44 0.77 -15.60 14.36
N ALA A 45 1.46 -16.45 15.12
CA ALA A 45 1.16 -16.73 16.51
C ALA A 45 1.77 -15.64 17.39
N LEU A 46 0.93 -14.86 18.07
CA LEU A 46 1.36 -13.81 18.99
C LEU A 46 1.72 -14.42 20.35
N ASP A 47 2.93 -14.14 20.84
CA ASP A 47 3.50 -14.81 22.02
C ASP A 47 2.70 -14.61 23.30
N GLU A 48 2.18 -13.39 23.52
CA GLU A 48 1.51 -13.06 24.80
C GLU A 48 0.16 -13.75 25.00
N ARG A 49 -0.54 -14.12 23.92
CA ARG A 49 -1.94 -14.57 24.00
C ARG A 49 -2.25 -15.90 23.33
N ARG A 50 -1.26 -16.58 22.76
CA ARG A 50 -1.48 -17.76 21.90
C ARG A 50 -2.55 -17.54 20.83
N ARG A 51 -2.63 -16.31 20.34
CA ARG A 51 -3.61 -15.86 19.37
C ARG A 51 -2.96 -15.85 18.00
N HIS A 52 -3.64 -16.43 17.04
CA HIS A 52 -3.24 -16.38 15.65
C HIS A 52 -3.88 -15.18 14.95
N VAL A 53 -3.11 -14.48 14.14
CA VAL A 53 -3.59 -13.41 13.27
C VAL A 53 -3.01 -13.60 11.87
N LEU A 54 -3.81 -13.29 10.85
CA LEU A 54 -3.34 -13.34 9.48
C LEU A 54 -2.77 -11.98 9.07
N VAL A 55 -1.50 -11.99 8.74
CA VAL A 55 -0.80 -10.80 8.24
C VAL A 55 -0.65 -10.93 6.73
N PRO A 56 -1.28 -10.03 5.94
CA PRO A 56 -1.07 -10.01 4.50
C PRO A 56 0.41 -9.82 4.20
N VAL A 57 0.97 -10.66 3.29
CA VAL A 57 2.42 -10.62 3.02
C VAL A 57 2.91 -9.24 2.54
N GLY A 58 2.03 -8.39 1.98
CA GLY A 58 2.34 -7.00 1.62
C GLY A 58 2.68 -6.09 2.80
N HIS A 59 2.19 -6.43 3.99
CA HIS A 59 2.48 -5.70 5.23
C HIS A 59 3.68 -6.27 5.99
N ALA A 60 4.33 -7.29 5.42
CA ALA A 60 5.52 -7.91 5.99
C ALA A 60 6.67 -7.91 4.99
N ARG A 61 7.86 -8.16 5.44
CA ARG A 61 9.01 -8.50 4.61
C ARG A 61 9.88 -9.53 5.30
N LEU A 62 10.52 -10.37 4.51
CA LEU A 62 11.56 -11.27 4.98
C LEU A 62 12.88 -10.50 5.02
N GLU A 63 13.55 -10.60 6.15
CA GLU A 63 14.87 -10.02 6.36
C GLU A 63 15.82 -11.10 6.85
N THR A 64 17.07 -11.06 6.40
CA THR A 64 18.13 -11.86 6.99
C THR A 64 18.89 -11.01 8.00
N HIS A 65 18.88 -11.42 9.26
CA HIS A 65 19.61 -10.78 10.33
C HIS A 65 20.52 -11.79 11.03
N LEU A 66 21.82 -11.51 11.10
CA LEU A 66 22.84 -12.41 11.66
C LEU A 66 22.78 -13.84 11.07
N GLY A 67 22.49 -13.95 9.77
CA GLY A 67 22.39 -15.23 9.06
C GLY A 67 21.12 -16.02 9.32
N ARG A 68 20.14 -15.45 10.03
CA ARG A 68 18.84 -16.07 10.29
C ARG A 68 17.72 -15.27 9.61
N LEU A 69 16.77 -15.99 9.04
CA LEU A 69 15.58 -15.42 8.43
C LEU A 69 14.61 -14.96 9.52
N ARG A 70 13.96 -13.82 9.29
CA ARG A 70 12.89 -13.28 10.16
C ARG A 70 11.86 -12.54 9.35
N VAL A 71 10.66 -12.40 9.90
CA VAL A 71 9.59 -11.57 9.34
C VAL A 71 9.57 -10.23 10.08
N ARG A 72 9.50 -9.13 9.34
CA ARG A 72 9.31 -7.81 9.91
C ARG A 72 8.07 -7.15 9.31
N LEU A 73 7.20 -6.65 10.18
CA LEU A 73 6.03 -5.89 9.75
C LEU A 73 6.45 -4.49 9.30
N ARG A 74 5.79 -3.98 8.27
CA ARG A 74 6.18 -2.69 7.66
C ARG A 74 5.69 -1.48 8.43
N ALA A 75 4.51 -1.56 9.05
CA ALA A 75 3.87 -0.41 9.67
C ALA A 75 3.02 -0.71 10.90
N ALA A 76 2.83 -1.98 11.28
CA ALA A 76 2.03 -2.36 12.45
C ALA A 76 2.93 -2.47 13.69
N ALA A 77 2.49 -1.89 14.80
CA ALA A 77 3.02 -2.17 16.13
C ALA A 77 2.29 -3.38 16.74
N ALA A 78 2.86 -3.97 17.80
CA ALA A 78 2.24 -5.11 18.48
C ALA A 78 0.77 -4.85 18.90
N GLU A 79 0.51 -3.67 19.43
CA GLU A 79 -0.82 -3.22 19.87
C GLU A 79 -1.84 -3.16 18.73
N ASP A 80 -1.39 -2.88 17.52
CA ASP A 80 -2.24 -2.79 16.35
C ASP A 80 -2.77 -4.18 15.95
N LEU A 81 -1.95 -5.23 16.11
CA LEU A 81 -2.34 -6.60 15.79
C LEU A 81 -3.47 -7.13 16.70
N GLU A 82 -3.66 -6.52 17.86
CA GLU A 82 -4.79 -6.84 18.73
C GLU A 82 -6.15 -6.51 18.11
N GLN A 83 -6.18 -5.57 17.18
CA GLN A 83 -7.39 -5.13 16.48
C GLN A 83 -7.74 -6.00 15.26
N ILE A 84 -6.83 -6.89 14.87
CA ILE A 84 -7.05 -7.80 13.75
C ILE A 84 -7.90 -8.98 14.23
N PRO A 85 -8.88 -9.47 13.44
CA PRO A 85 -9.65 -10.67 13.80
C PRO A 85 -8.74 -11.85 14.09
N ALA A 86 -9.05 -12.62 15.14
CA ALA A 86 -8.33 -13.83 15.45
C ALA A 86 -8.55 -14.88 14.33
N TYR A 87 -7.50 -15.53 13.90
CA TYR A 87 -7.57 -16.63 12.94
C TYR A 87 -7.65 -17.96 13.68
N GLU A 88 -8.62 -18.79 13.29
CA GLU A 88 -8.73 -20.17 13.73
C GLU A 88 -8.38 -21.10 12.58
N PRO A 89 -7.27 -21.85 12.66
CA PRO A 89 -6.76 -22.66 11.55
C PRO A 89 -7.75 -23.72 11.03
N HIS A 90 -8.78 -24.04 11.79
CA HIS A 90 -9.79 -25.07 11.44
C HIS A 90 -11.08 -24.47 10.83
N VAL A 91 -11.22 -23.15 10.81
CA VAL A 91 -12.32 -22.47 10.13
C VAL A 91 -11.98 -22.37 8.65
N ALA A 92 -12.87 -22.84 7.80
CA ALA A 92 -12.66 -22.82 6.36
C ALA A 92 -12.34 -21.38 5.89
N TRP A 93 -11.12 -21.20 5.35
CA TRP A 93 -10.59 -19.95 4.85
C TRP A 93 -11.39 -19.37 3.66
N SER A 94 -12.29 -20.13 3.06
CA SER A 94 -13.16 -19.71 1.96
C SER A 94 -14.22 -18.67 2.34
N ASP A 95 -14.18 -18.14 3.57
CA ASP A 95 -15.10 -17.11 4.00
C ASP A 95 -14.60 -15.72 3.57
N ASP A 96 -15.15 -15.21 2.46
CA ASP A 96 -14.88 -13.86 1.95
C ASP A 96 -15.15 -12.77 3.01
N VAL A 97 -16.06 -13.02 3.95
CA VAL A 97 -16.38 -12.08 5.04
C VAL A 97 -15.18 -11.93 5.95
N PHE A 98 -14.56 -13.03 6.35
CA PHE A 98 -13.38 -13.00 7.21
C PHE A 98 -12.17 -12.35 6.52
N GLN A 99 -11.95 -12.63 5.23
CA GLN A 99 -10.89 -11.98 4.45
C GLN A 99 -11.10 -10.46 4.41
N ASN A 100 -12.33 -10.01 4.16
CA ASN A 100 -12.68 -8.59 4.15
C ASN A 100 -12.53 -7.95 5.54
N GLU A 101 -12.81 -8.67 6.63
CA GLU A 101 -12.58 -8.18 7.98
C GLU A 101 -11.09 -8.01 8.29
N VAL A 102 -10.25 -8.96 7.91
CA VAL A 102 -8.78 -8.87 8.05
C VAL A 102 -8.24 -7.68 7.26
N LEU A 103 -8.58 -7.56 5.98
CA LEU A 103 -8.14 -6.45 5.14
C LEU A 103 -8.64 -5.09 5.66
N SER A 104 -9.89 -5.05 6.14
CA SER A 104 -10.44 -3.84 6.75
C SER A 104 -9.74 -3.46 8.05
N ALA A 105 -9.32 -4.43 8.86
CA ALA A 105 -8.55 -4.20 10.06
C ALA A 105 -7.18 -3.61 9.71
N PHE A 106 -6.43 -4.22 8.79
CA PHE A 106 -5.17 -3.65 8.28
C PHE A 106 -5.39 -2.28 7.65
N GLY A 107 -6.46 -2.10 6.89
CA GLY A 107 -6.88 -0.80 6.38
C GLY A 107 -7.05 0.26 7.46
N ARG A 108 -7.55 -0.06 8.64
CA ARG A 108 -7.69 0.88 9.77
C ARG A 108 -6.37 1.21 10.46
N LEU A 109 -5.39 0.30 10.46
CA LEU A 109 -4.08 0.51 11.09
C LEU A 109 -3.28 1.65 10.47
N PHE A 110 -3.55 1.97 9.21
CA PHE A 110 -2.86 3.01 8.46
C PHE A 110 -3.59 4.36 8.48
N ARG A 111 -4.56 4.55 9.37
CA ARG A 111 -5.26 5.84 9.51
C ARG A 111 -4.44 6.85 10.32
N GLY A 112 -4.59 8.13 9.97
CA GLY A 112 -3.89 9.22 10.63
C GLY A 112 -2.39 9.26 10.31
N GLU A 113 -1.57 9.72 11.26
CA GLU A 113 -0.12 9.87 11.08
C GLU A 113 0.57 8.56 10.66
N ARG A 114 0.14 7.42 11.21
CA ARG A 114 0.70 6.10 10.83
C ARG A 114 0.40 5.72 9.38
N TYR A 115 -0.77 6.08 8.88
CA TYR A 115 -1.11 5.84 7.47
C TYR A 115 -0.20 6.64 6.55
N TYR A 116 0.06 7.89 6.85
CA TYR A 116 0.95 8.74 6.05
C TYR A 116 2.45 8.40 6.22
N ALA A 117 2.80 7.68 7.27
CA ALA A 117 4.13 7.07 7.41
C ALA A 117 4.29 5.74 6.62
N HIS A 118 3.22 5.25 5.97
CA HIS A 118 3.26 4.04 5.16
C HIS A 118 4.18 4.23 3.94
N PRO A 119 4.92 3.18 3.50
CA PRO A 119 5.80 3.26 2.33
C PRO A 119 5.13 3.76 1.04
N ALA A 120 3.79 3.61 0.91
CA ALA A 120 3.03 4.16 -0.20
C ALA A 120 3.02 5.70 -0.25
N TYR A 121 3.41 6.36 0.83
CA TYR A 121 3.56 7.81 0.92
C TYR A 121 5.01 8.24 1.11
N ASP A 122 5.95 7.31 1.01
CA ASP A 122 7.36 7.66 1.00
C ASP A 122 7.69 8.40 -0.30
N HIS A 123 8.02 9.67 -0.15
CA HIS A 123 8.35 10.58 -1.25
C HIS A 123 9.80 10.43 -1.71
N GLY A 124 10.43 9.27 -1.51
CA GLY A 124 11.83 9.02 -1.83
C GLY A 124 12.24 9.24 -3.29
N GLY A 125 11.27 9.42 -4.19
CA GLY A 125 11.48 9.71 -5.61
C GLY A 125 10.94 11.08 -6.01
N LEU A 126 9.65 11.15 -6.31
CA LEU A 126 8.97 12.39 -6.69
C LEU A 126 8.72 13.24 -5.43
N TYR A 127 9.10 14.50 -5.44
CA TYR A 127 8.96 15.46 -4.33
C TYR A 127 9.71 15.11 -3.03
N ALA A 128 10.78 14.36 -3.10
CA ALA A 128 11.54 13.82 -1.97
C ALA A 128 11.87 14.85 -0.87
N GLY A 129 11.20 14.72 0.28
CA GLY A 129 11.52 15.47 1.50
C GLY A 129 11.25 16.98 1.44
N LYS A 130 10.59 17.48 0.41
CA LYS A 130 10.24 18.88 0.23
C LYS A 130 8.73 19.10 0.39
N ASN A 131 8.32 20.32 0.64
CA ASN A 131 6.93 20.73 0.55
C ASN A 131 6.67 21.21 -0.90
N PRO A 132 6.23 20.32 -1.81
CA PRO A 132 6.06 20.64 -3.23
C PRO A 132 4.87 21.56 -3.48
N ILE A 133 4.02 21.76 -2.47
CA ILE A 133 2.81 22.57 -2.56
C ILE A 133 3.06 23.92 -1.92
N LEU A 134 2.83 24.97 -2.66
CA LEU A 134 2.86 26.34 -2.19
C LEU A 134 1.44 26.84 -1.94
N ARG A 135 1.23 27.41 -0.77
CA ARG A 135 0.03 28.15 -0.41
C ARG A 135 0.30 29.65 -0.46
N GLU A 136 -0.64 30.40 -0.98
CA GLU A 136 -0.53 31.87 -0.97
C GLU A 136 -0.52 32.42 0.46
N PRO A 137 0.35 33.39 0.79
CA PRO A 137 0.50 33.90 2.16
C PRO A 137 -0.77 34.49 2.79
N LEU A 138 -1.69 35.01 1.97
CA LEU A 138 -2.96 35.61 2.40
C LEU A 138 -4.16 34.67 2.21
N ALA A 139 -3.93 33.40 1.91
CA ALA A 139 -5.00 32.42 1.72
C ALA A 139 -5.81 32.24 3.02
N PRO A 140 -7.12 31.95 2.91
CA PRO A 140 -7.94 31.53 4.05
C PRO A 140 -7.31 30.33 4.78
N ALA A 141 -7.79 30.02 5.98
CA ALA A 141 -7.34 28.83 6.70
C ALA A 141 -7.39 27.59 5.78
N ALA A 142 -6.39 26.72 5.88
CA ALA A 142 -6.35 25.49 5.07
C ALA A 142 -7.62 24.66 5.31
N PRO A 143 -8.25 24.14 4.24
CA PRO A 143 -9.34 23.20 4.42
C PRO A 143 -8.81 21.91 5.06
N SER A 144 -9.60 21.30 5.94
CA SER A 144 -9.23 20.01 6.54
C SER A 144 -9.49 18.89 5.55
N GLY A 145 -8.61 17.89 5.54
CA GLY A 145 -8.77 16.69 4.70
C GLY A 145 -7.92 16.71 3.43
N LEU A 146 -8.20 15.77 2.54
CA LEU A 146 -7.47 15.59 1.30
C LEU A 146 -8.25 16.13 0.13
N HIS A 147 -7.68 17.06 -0.61
CA HIS A 147 -8.38 17.77 -1.68
C HIS A 147 -7.62 17.66 -3.01
N ARG A 148 -8.36 17.70 -4.12
CA ARG A 148 -7.74 17.88 -5.44
C ARG A 148 -7.12 19.27 -5.54
N LEU A 149 -5.89 19.32 -6.05
CA LEU A 149 -5.18 20.60 -6.20
C LEU A 149 -5.93 21.55 -7.12
N SER A 150 -6.53 21.05 -8.20
CA SER A 150 -7.30 21.87 -9.15
C SER A 150 -8.50 22.59 -8.53
N THR A 151 -9.02 22.12 -7.39
CA THR A 151 -10.15 22.73 -6.69
C THR A 151 -9.71 23.82 -5.70
N LEU A 152 -8.42 23.88 -5.39
CA LEU A 152 -7.86 24.79 -4.38
C LEU A 152 -7.22 26.02 -5.03
N ARG A 153 -7.93 27.15 -5.08
CA ARG A 153 -7.52 28.36 -5.78
C ARG A 153 -6.22 28.99 -5.30
N HIS A 154 -5.84 28.75 -4.04
CA HIS A 154 -4.69 29.38 -3.39
C HIS A 154 -3.50 28.43 -3.22
N TYR A 155 -3.52 27.29 -3.91
CA TYR A 155 -2.47 26.30 -3.84
C TYR A 155 -1.95 25.98 -5.24
N ARG A 156 -0.65 25.71 -5.34
CA ARG A 156 0.00 25.30 -6.59
C ARG A 156 1.24 24.45 -6.29
N ILE A 157 1.73 23.73 -7.28
CA ILE A 157 3.04 23.09 -7.20
C ILE A 157 4.13 24.17 -7.19
N ALA A 158 5.16 24.00 -6.38
CA ALA A 158 6.32 24.89 -6.29
C ALA A 158 7.03 25.01 -7.65
N GLU A 159 7.58 26.18 -7.96
CA GLU A 159 8.19 26.45 -9.27
C GLU A 159 9.47 25.64 -9.50
N ASP A 160 10.16 25.23 -8.45
CA ASP A 160 11.36 24.41 -8.47
C ASP A 160 11.06 22.88 -8.49
N GLU A 161 9.80 22.50 -8.42
CA GLU A 161 9.34 21.13 -8.50
C GLU A 161 8.75 20.79 -9.88
N PRO A 162 8.83 19.54 -10.33
CA PRO A 162 8.28 19.15 -11.63
C PRO A 162 6.77 19.29 -11.65
N ASN A 163 6.26 20.03 -12.63
CA ASN A 163 4.84 20.05 -12.92
C ASN A 163 4.49 18.80 -13.75
N ILE A 164 3.90 17.83 -13.07
CA ILE A 164 3.60 16.50 -13.64
C ILE A 164 2.27 16.43 -14.40
N PHE A 165 1.47 17.50 -14.41
CA PHE A 165 0.19 17.50 -15.14
C PHE A 165 0.40 17.14 -16.62
N HIS A 166 -0.48 16.30 -17.14
CA HIS A 166 -0.49 15.77 -18.49
C HIS A 166 0.71 14.88 -18.85
N TRP A 167 1.54 14.49 -17.89
CA TRP A 167 2.57 13.51 -18.15
C TRP A 167 1.97 12.14 -18.38
N ASP A 168 2.57 11.38 -19.28
CA ASP A 168 2.21 9.99 -19.53
C ASP A 168 2.51 9.13 -18.30
N VAL A 169 1.64 8.17 -18.06
CA VAL A 169 1.82 7.18 -17.00
C VAL A 169 2.06 5.82 -17.63
N ILE A 170 3.19 5.25 -17.27
CA ILE A 170 3.65 3.96 -17.77
C ILE A 170 3.45 2.91 -16.68
N GLY A 171 2.74 1.86 -17.03
CA GLY A 171 2.49 0.72 -16.15
C GLY A 171 3.68 -0.23 -16.05
N GLU A 172 3.55 -1.23 -15.21
CA GLU A 172 4.58 -2.24 -14.94
C GLU A 172 5.06 -2.96 -16.22
N THR A 173 4.16 -3.17 -17.18
CA THR A 173 4.50 -3.84 -18.46
C THR A 173 5.19 -2.93 -19.47
N GLY A 174 5.46 -1.67 -19.12
CA GLY A 174 6.03 -0.68 -20.01
C GLY A 174 5.03 -0.05 -20.99
N GLN A 175 3.74 -0.37 -20.84
CA GLN A 175 2.68 0.24 -21.66
C GLN A 175 2.18 1.53 -21.01
N ARG A 176 1.79 2.49 -21.83
CA ARG A 176 1.06 3.66 -21.38
C ARG A 176 -0.31 3.23 -20.88
N ILE A 177 -0.66 3.62 -19.64
CA ILE A 177 -1.93 3.26 -19.00
C ILE A 177 -2.83 4.47 -18.73
N GLY A 178 -2.33 5.66 -18.94
CA GLY A 178 -3.08 6.90 -18.78
C GLY A 178 -2.21 8.13 -18.77
N VAL A 179 -2.78 9.23 -18.32
CA VAL A 179 -2.12 10.53 -18.13
C VAL A 179 -2.44 11.09 -16.74
N VAL A 180 -1.54 11.90 -16.21
CA VAL A 180 -1.80 12.64 -14.98
C VAL A 180 -2.83 13.74 -15.25
N SER A 181 -3.95 13.69 -14.56
CA SER A 181 -5.01 14.73 -14.65
C SER A 181 -4.97 15.69 -13.47
N ASP A 182 -4.58 15.22 -12.28
CA ASP A 182 -4.55 16.05 -11.07
C ASP A 182 -3.63 15.41 -10.01
N VAL A 183 -3.53 16.05 -8.85
CA VAL A 183 -2.98 15.50 -7.63
C VAL A 183 -3.94 15.76 -6.47
N ILE A 184 -3.95 14.85 -5.49
CA ILE A 184 -4.65 15.05 -4.23
C ILE A 184 -3.62 15.41 -3.17
N ILE A 185 -3.84 16.51 -2.50
CA ILE A 185 -2.93 17.08 -1.52
C ILE A 185 -3.55 17.06 -0.12
N ASP A 186 -2.67 17.08 0.86
CA ASP A 186 -2.95 17.44 2.24
C ASP A 186 -2.60 18.94 2.39
N PRO A 187 -3.60 19.84 2.44
CA PRO A 187 -3.32 21.27 2.49
C PRO A 187 -2.67 21.74 3.79
N ASP A 188 -2.92 21.03 4.90
CA ASP A 188 -2.30 21.35 6.19
C ASP A 188 -0.82 20.98 6.21
N ALA A 189 -0.47 19.84 5.61
CA ALA A 189 0.91 19.36 5.51
C ALA A 189 1.66 19.93 4.28
N GLU A 190 0.97 20.61 3.37
CA GLU A 190 1.50 21.08 2.08
C GLU A 190 2.17 19.97 1.25
N GLN A 191 1.56 18.76 1.27
CA GLN A 191 2.12 17.56 0.64
C GLN A 191 1.15 16.94 -0.35
N VAL A 192 1.72 16.37 -1.44
CA VAL A 192 0.99 15.50 -2.34
C VAL A 192 0.84 14.12 -1.70
N ARG A 193 -0.38 13.59 -1.70
CA ARG A 193 -0.68 12.25 -1.18
C ARG A 193 -0.98 11.24 -2.29
N TYR A 194 -1.68 11.69 -3.33
CA TYR A 194 -2.04 10.85 -4.47
C TYR A 194 -1.80 11.60 -5.78
N VAL A 195 -1.48 10.84 -6.82
CA VAL A 195 -1.56 11.29 -8.20
C VAL A 195 -2.88 10.80 -8.78
N VAL A 196 -3.64 11.66 -9.43
CA VAL A 196 -4.86 11.30 -10.13
C VAL A 196 -4.51 10.98 -11.57
N LEU A 197 -4.82 9.76 -11.98
CA LEU A 197 -4.57 9.25 -13.32
C LEU A 197 -5.88 9.18 -14.08
N LYS A 198 -5.93 9.77 -15.26
CA LYS A 198 -6.99 9.56 -16.22
C LYS A 198 -6.62 8.35 -17.07
N ARG A 199 -7.40 7.27 -16.99
CA ARG A 199 -7.15 6.02 -17.71
C ARG A 199 -7.28 6.21 -19.22
N GLU A 200 -6.47 5.47 -19.96
CA GLU A 200 -6.50 5.52 -21.43
C GLU A 200 -7.73 4.81 -22.02
N THR A 201 -8.25 3.81 -21.32
CA THR A 201 -9.32 2.93 -21.83
C THR A 201 -10.70 3.55 -21.85
N ASP A 202 -11.03 4.36 -20.84
CA ASP A 202 -12.41 4.83 -20.62
C ASP A 202 -12.52 6.25 -20.03
N ASP A 203 -11.39 6.95 -19.97
CA ASP A 203 -11.31 8.30 -19.40
C ASP A 203 -11.66 8.41 -17.89
N VAL A 204 -11.86 7.30 -17.18
CA VAL A 204 -12.12 7.29 -15.74
C VAL A 204 -10.86 7.72 -15.00
N GLU A 205 -11.04 8.57 -14.01
CA GLU A 205 -9.94 9.01 -13.15
C GLU A 205 -9.85 8.13 -11.90
N VAL A 206 -8.64 7.71 -11.55
CA VAL A 206 -8.33 6.91 -10.37
C VAL A 206 -7.19 7.54 -9.59
N ALA A 207 -7.16 7.34 -8.27
CA ALA A 207 -6.11 7.89 -7.42
C ALA A 207 -5.06 6.82 -7.07
N VAL A 208 -3.80 7.16 -7.27
CA VAL A 208 -2.65 6.29 -6.94
C VAL A 208 -1.79 6.99 -5.89
N PRO A 209 -1.46 6.33 -4.76
CA PRO A 209 -0.59 6.92 -3.75
C PRO A 209 0.76 7.31 -4.31
N ILE A 210 1.26 8.48 -3.90
CA ILE A 210 2.51 9.06 -4.41
C ILE A 210 3.73 8.13 -4.22
N GLY A 211 3.75 7.32 -3.18
CA GLY A 211 4.82 6.38 -2.90
C GLY A 211 4.95 5.22 -3.91
N TYR A 212 3.97 5.04 -4.80
CA TYR A 212 4.07 4.08 -5.92
C TYR A 212 4.49 4.72 -7.23
N VAL A 213 4.76 6.02 -7.22
CA VAL A 213 5.06 6.80 -8.43
C VAL A 213 6.55 7.07 -8.53
N GLU A 214 7.15 6.67 -9.62
CA GLU A 214 8.55 6.99 -9.97
C GLU A 214 8.57 7.92 -11.18
N VAL A 215 9.51 8.87 -11.19
CA VAL A 215 9.74 9.75 -12.34
C VAL A 215 10.83 9.15 -13.22
N ARG A 216 10.53 9.01 -14.51
CA ARG A 216 11.50 8.59 -15.54
C ARG A 216 11.28 9.39 -16.83
N ASP A 217 12.27 10.15 -17.25
CA ASP A 217 12.27 10.87 -18.55
C ASP A 217 11.00 11.69 -18.83
N LYS A 218 10.51 12.44 -17.86
CA LYS A 218 9.24 13.19 -17.90
C LYS A 218 8.00 12.34 -18.10
N GLN A 219 8.05 11.11 -17.63
CA GLN A 219 6.92 10.20 -17.51
C GLN A 219 6.82 9.72 -16.06
N LEU A 220 5.67 9.29 -15.65
CA LEU A 220 5.50 8.59 -14.39
C LEU A 220 5.47 7.09 -14.62
N SER A 221 6.16 6.34 -13.79
CA SER A 221 6.11 4.88 -13.77
C SER A 221 5.40 4.43 -12.51
N VAL A 222 4.46 3.49 -12.64
CA VAL A 222 3.72 2.91 -11.53
C VAL A 222 3.71 1.39 -11.64
N PRO A 223 3.63 0.66 -10.51
CA PRO A 223 3.65 -0.80 -10.50
C PRO A 223 2.24 -1.40 -10.74
N PHE A 224 1.47 -0.82 -11.65
CA PHE A 224 0.10 -1.25 -11.97
C PHE A 224 -0.04 -1.52 -13.47
N THR A 225 -1.02 -2.35 -13.83
CA THR A 225 -1.46 -2.56 -15.22
C THR A 225 -2.79 -1.86 -15.45
N HIS A 226 -3.30 -1.93 -16.70
CA HIS A 226 -4.67 -1.53 -17.03
C HIS A 226 -5.69 -2.25 -16.14
N ASP A 227 -5.58 -3.59 -16.07
CA ASP A 227 -6.50 -4.42 -15.28
C ASP A 227 -6.51 -4.04 -13.80
N ASP A 228 -5.35 -3.70 -13.25
CA ASP A 228 -5.25 -3.25 -11.85
C ASP A 228 -6.00 -1.92 -11.65
N LEU A 229 -5.86 -0.98 -12.58
CA LEU A 229 -6.56 0.30 -12.53
C LEU A 229 -8.09 0.14 -12.64
N ASP A 230 -8.57 -0.89 -13.34
CA ASP A 230 -10.00 -1.19 -13.47
C ASP A 230 -10.65 -1.58 -12.14
N HIS A 231 -9.84 -2.08 -11.20
CA HIS A 231 -10.29 -2.46 -9.85
C HIS A 231 -10.24 -1.30 -8.84
N LEU A 232 -9.65 -0.16 -9.21
CA LEU A 232 -9.63 1.01 -8.34
C LEU A 232 -10.95 1.78 -8.41
N PRO A 233 -11.45 2.30 -7.28
CA PRO A 233 -12.60 3.18 -7.30
C PRO A 233 -12.27 4.48 -8.05
N PRO A 234 -13.27 5.13 -8.67
CA PRO A 234 -13.07 6.43 -9.28
C PRO A 234 -12.52 7.45 -8.27
N ALA A 235 -11.62 8.30 -8.73
CA ALA A 235 -11.10 9.40 -7.91
C ALA A 235 -12.22 10.38 -7.55
N PRO A 236 -12.18 11.00 -6.35
CA PRO A 236 -13.19 11.97 -5.93
C PRO A 236 -13.16 13.23 -6.82
N VAL A 237 -14.28 13.91 -6.91
CA VAL A 237 -14.38 15.14 -7.72
C VAL A 237 -13.66 16.32 -7.05
N GLU A 238 -13.75 16.45 -5.74
CA GLU A 238 -13.18 17.57 -4.99
C GLU A 238 -12.35 17.10 -3.79
N GLU A 239 -12.96 16.40 -2.84
CA GLU A 239 -12.37 15.97 -1.59
C GLU A 239 -12.37 14.45 -1.50
N LEU A 240 -11.26 13.88 -1.11
CA LEU A 240 -11.15 12.45 -0.78
C LEU A 240 -11.59 12.26 0.68
N THR A 241 -12.83 11.83 0.86
CA THR A 241 -13.37 11.57 2.18
C THR A 241 -12.69 10.36 2.84
N ARG A 242 -12.75 10.29 4.17
CA ARG A 242 -12.17 9.14 4.91
C ARG A 242 -12.76 7.78 4.48
N THR A 243 -14.03 7.77 4.08
CA THR A 243 -14.68 6.54 3.59
C THR A 243 -14.15 6.14 2.22
N GLU A 244 -14.05 7.10 1.29
CA GLU A 244 -13.49 6.85 -0.04
C GLU A 244 -12.02 6.45 0.04
N GLU A 245 -11.25 7.12 0.90
CA GLU A 245 -9.86 6.76 1.15
C GLU A 245 -9.73 5.34 1.70
N ALA A 246 -10.62 4.91 2.59
CA ALA A 246 -10.65 3.53 3.09
C ALA A 246 -10.99 2.53 1.98
N HIS A 247 -11.94 2.84 1.10
CA HIS A 247 -12.28 1.99 -0.06
C HIS A 247 -11.11 1.91 -1.05
N LEU A 248 -10.48 3.03 -1.37
CA LEU A 248 -9.30 3.06 -2.24
C LEU A 248 -8.18 2.19 -1.69
N ARG A 249 -7.96 2.24 -0.38
CA ARG A 249 -6.93 1.42 0.28
C ARG A 249 -7.24 -0.06 0.21
N LEU A 250 -8.50 -0.44 0.47
CA LEU A 250 -8.93 -1.84 0.34
C LEU A 250 -8.73 -2.35 -1.08
N ALA A 251 -9.05 -1.54 -2.09
CA ALA A 251 -8.82 -1.89 -3.48
C ALA A 251 -7.32 -2.02 -3.79
N LEU A 252 -6.50 -1.07 -3.35
CA LEU A 252 -5.04 -1.12 -3.52
C LEU A 252 -4.43 -2.32 -2.79
N ASP A 253 -4.85 -2.61 -1.57
CA ASP A 253 -4.41 -3.79 -0.83
C ASP A 253 -4.81 -5.07 -1.57
N GLY A 254 -6.04 -5.14 -2.11
CA GLY A 254 -6.50 -6.24 -2.95
C GLY A 254 -5.62 -6.46 -4.18
N ILE A 255 -5.29 -5.40 -4.90
CA ILE A 255 -4.41 -5.43 -6.07
C ILE A 255 -2.98 -5.81 -5.68
N LEU A 256 -2.46 -5.20 -4.63
CA LEU A 256 -1.11 -5.44 -4.14
C LEU A 256 -0.97 -6.81 -3.48
N ILE A 257 -2.01 -7.33 -2.86
CA ILE A 257 -2.12 -8.70 -2.34
C ILE A 257 -2.43 -9.66 -3.49
N GLY A 258 -3.27 -9.24 -4.44
CA GLY A 258 -3.84 -10.10 -5.46
C GLY A 258 -2.86 -10.57 -6.52
N ASN A 259 -1.88 -9.80 -6.99
CA ASN A 259 -1.21 -10.23 -8.22
C ASN A 259 0.29 -9.98 -8.37
N ARG A 260 1.01 -9.09 -7.65
CA ARG A 260 2.33 -8.74 -8.17
C ARG A 260 3.46 -8.46 -7.21
N ARG A 261 3.23 -7.93 -6.04
CA ARG A 261 4.29 -7.85 -5.04
C ARG A 261 4.67 -9.22 -4.50
N TYR A 262 3.86 -10.23 -4.81
CA TYR A 262 4.05 -11.62 -4.43
C TYR A 262 4.62 -12.48 -5.55
N HIS A 263 4.88 -11.93 -6.73
CA HIS A 263 5.77 -12.52 -7.72
C HIS A 263 7.23 -12.36 -7.30
N ARG A 264 7.48 -12.59 -6.02
CA ARG A 264 8.83 -12.88 -5.58
C ARG A 264 9.04 -14.36 -5.77
N PRO A 265 10.09 -14.77 -6.51
CA PRO A 265 10.47 -16.18 -6.64
C PRO A 265 10.59 -16.89 -5.29
N ASP A 266 10.80 -16.13 -4.24
CA ASP A 266 11.03 -16.53 -2.85
C ASP A 266 9.73 -16.93 -2.11
N PHE A 267 8.54 -16.64 -2.64
CA PHE A 267 7.25 -16.88 -2.02
C PHE A 267 6.38 -17.91 -2.76
N HIS A 268 6.97 -18.85 -3.48
CA HIS A 268 6.26 -20.00 -4.03
C HIS A 268 6.24 -21.12 -3.01
N ALA A 269 5.04 -21.61 -2.67
CA ALA A 269 4.93 -22.93 -2.05
C ALA A 269 5.39 -23.97 -3.08
N ALA A 270 6.21 -24.90 -2.65
CA ALA A 270 6.58 -26.03 -3.49
C ALA A 270 5.32 -26.83 -3.86
N ALA A 271 5.17 -27.13 -5.16
CA ALA A 271 4.16 -28.04 -5.67
C ALA A 271 4.41 -29.47 -5.18
#